data_817ecf0e709cf2e6097d5db3cd317202
#
_entry.id   817ecf0e709cf2e6097d5db3cd317202
#
_cell.length_a   1.000
_cell.length_b   1.000
_cell.length_c   1.000
_cell.angle_alpha   90.00
_cell.angle_beta   90.00
_cell.angle_gamma   90.00
#
_symmetry.space_group_name_H-M   'P 1'
#
loop_
_entity.id
_entity.type
_entity.pdbx_description
1 polymer ?
#
loop_
_entity_poly.entity_id
_entity_poly.type
_entity_poly.pdbx_seq_one_letter_code
_entity_poly.pdbx_strand_id
1 'polypeptide(L)'
;MAWVAERSGARGVRYAAIYRDPDGNKRSAGTYSSRREALRAANREEQKVLSGSWHDGSLGQISFREYVEEEWLPHKHLEVTTRASYSSYLNKQFYPAFGRRQLNKVSPSVVQDWVSKAHADGLSPRSIKKYHVFLSSIFRRAVRDRILVFNPCDHTELPKVITRRTRTLTPREFERLVQAVPPQHQLLIETFMETGMRWGEAIALRPRHIDFLSRMVSVEETIVETSKKNSPTGERFLVKPYPKNNEPRTFGIRQG
;
A
#
# COMPACT_ATOMS: atom_id res chain seq x y z
N MET A 1 20.50 33.33 1.27
CA MET A 1 20.28 34.76 1.56
C MET A 1 18.93 35.16 1.01
N ALA A 2 18.04 35.72 1.88
CA ALA A 2 16.72 36.22 1.51
C ALA A 2 16.79 37.69 1.08
N TRP A 3 16.04 38.10 0.08
CA TRP A 3 15.96 39.49 -0.38
C TRP A 3 14.59 39.83 -0.97
N VAL A 4 14.36 41.10 -1.24
CA VAL A 4 13.13 41.60 -1.85
C VAL A 4 13.45 42.22 -3.20
N ALA A 5 12.69 41.82 -4.23
CA ALA A 5 12.74 42.45 -5.54
C ALA A 5 11.49 43.33 -5.74
N GLU A 6 11.69 44.58 -6.15
CA GLU A 6 10.62 45.51 -6.48
C GLU A 6 10.12 45.22 -7.90
N ARG A 7 8.80 45.28 -8.07
CA ARG A 7 8.14 45.10 -9.36
C ARG A 7 7.10 46.23 -9.53
N SER A 8 7.31 47.06 -10.52
CA SER A 8 6.36 48.11 -10.88
C SER A 8 5.40 47.60 -11.95
N GLY A 9 4.11 47.82 -11.79
CA GLY A 9 3.07 47.42 -12.73
C GLY A 9 1.91 48.41 -12.75
N ALA A 10 0.95 48.20 -13.64
CA ALA A 10 -0.23 49.08 -13.80
C ALA A 10 -1.06 49.32 -12.53
N ARG A 11 -0.92 48.45 -11.52
CA ARG A 11 -1.62 48.53 -10.21
C ARG A 11 -0.72 49.02 -9.06
N GLY A 12 0.42 49.67 -9.39
CA GLY A 12 1.37 50.17 -8.41
C GLY A 12 2.58 49.26 -8.16
N VAL A 13 3.39 49.66 -7.16
CA VAL A 13 4.61 48.96 -6.78
C VAL A 13 4.26 47.72 -5.93
N ARG A 14 4.87 46.60 -6.26
CA ARG A 14 4.76 45.33 -5.52
C ARG A 14 6.14 44.79 -5.18
N TYR A 15 6.23 44.07 -4.09
CA TYR A 15 7.48 43.54 -3.53
C TYR A 15 7.46 42.00 -3.56
N ALA A 16 8.33 41.41 -4.39
CA ALA A 16 8.49 39.95 -4.46
C ALA A 16 9.48 39.48 -3.38
N ALA A 17 9.04 38.58 -2.52
CA ALA A 17 9.86 37.92 -1.52
C ALA A 17 10.65 36.81 -2.20
N ILE A 18 11.99 36.86 -2.14
CA ILE A 18 12.88 35.92 -2.82
C ILE A 18 13.82 35.29 -1.80
N TYR A 19 14.05 34.01 -1.96
CA TYR A 19 15.04 33.22 -1.19
C TYR A 19 15.73 32.19 -2.09
N ARG A 20 16.74 31.51 -1.56
CA ARG A 20 17.36 30.37 -2.23
C ARG A 20 16.93 29.06 -1.54
N ASP A 21 16.58 28.04 -2.35
CA ASP A 21 16.32 26.71 -1.86
C ASP A 21 17.65 26.01 -1.45
N PRO A 22 17.61 24.77 -0.89
CA PRO A 22 18.81 24.03 -0.50
C PRO A 22 19.79 23.78 -1.65
N ASP A 23 19.29 23.72 -2.88
CA ASP A 23 20.09 23.51 -4.11
C ASP A 23 20.65 24.81 -4.67
N GLY A 24 20.40 25.96 -4.00
CA GLY A 24 20.86 27.27 -4.41
C GLY A 24 19.97 27.97 -5.44
N ASN A 25 18.87 27.35 -5.89
CA ASN A 25 17.96 27.91 -6.87
C ASN A 25 17.15 29.06 -6.28
N LYS A 26 16.89 30.07 -7.11
CA LYS A 26 16.06 31.21 -6.76
C LYS A 26 14.59 30.81 -6.68
N ARG A 27 13.93 31.06 -5.54
CA ARG A 27 12.52 30.79 -5.30
C ARG A 27 11.78 32.03 -4.82
N SER A 28 10.47 32.07 -5.05
CA SER A 28 9.60 33.19 -4.58
C SER A 28 8.71 32.70 -3.45
N ALA A 29 8.70 33.45 -2.35
CA ALA A 29 7.78 33.25 -1.23
C ALA A 29 6.48 34.08 -1.37
N GLY A 30 6.22 34.62 -2.55
CA GLY A 30 5.03 35.41 -2.83
C GLY A 30 5.33 36.88 -3.17
N THR A 31 4.27 37.65 -3.46
CA THR A 31 4.33 39.07 -3.79
C THR A 31 3.41 39.86 -2.85
N TYR A 32 3.93 40.91 -2.25
CA TYR A 32 3.31 41.68 -1.18
C TYR A 32 3.17 43.15 -1.57
N SER A 33 2.28 43.89 -0.89
CA SER A 33 2.15 45.33 -1.01
C SER A 33 3.20 46.08 -0.20
N SER A 34 3.77 45.46 0.83
CA SER A 34 4.78 46.04 1.72
C SER A 34 6.12 45.33 1.58
N ARG A 35 7.20 46.11 1.43
CA ARG A 35 8.58 45.62 1.43
C ARG A 35 8.92 44.86 2.72
N ARG A 36 8.40 45.31 3.86
CA ARG A 36 8.62 44.70 5.18
C ARG A 36 7.98 43.30 5.26
N GLU A 37 6.76 43.17 4.73
CA GLU A 37 6.07 41.86 4.68
C GLU A 37 6.79 40.87 3.74
N ALA A 38 7.19 41.35 2.56
CA ALA A 38 7.96 40.52 1.61
C ALA A 38 9.27 40.01 2.24
N LEU A 39 10.00 40.88 2.94
CA LEU A 39 11.25 40.47 3.60
C LEU A 39 11.00 39.47 4.73
N ARG A 40 9.95 39.63 5.53
CA ARG A 40 9.56 38.67 6.57
C ARG A 40 9.21 37.31 5.96
N ALA A 41 8.48 37.30 4.85
CA ALA A 41 8.14 36.05 4.15
C ALA A 41 9.38 35.37 3.58
N ALA A 42 10.29 36.09 2.94
CA ALA A 42 11.54 35.56 2.41
C ALA A 42 12.42 34.99 3.54
N ASN A 43 12.59 35.71 4.66
CA ASN A 43 13.37 35.22 5.80
C ASN A 43 12.75 33.99 6.44
N ARG A 44 11.41 33.86 6.50
CA ARG A 44 10.73 32.67 7.02
C ARG A 44 11.07 31.44 6.20
N GLU A 45 11.06 31.53 4.88
CA GLU A 45 11.42 30.42 4.01
C GLU A 45 12.92 30.11 4.10
N GLU A 46 13.79 31.12 4.21
CA GLU A 46 15.22 30.91 4.45
C GLU A 46 15.48 30.18 5.78
N GLN A 47 14.77 30.54 6.84
CA GLN A 47 14.86 29.81 8.13
C GLN A 47 14.46 28.33 7.99
N LYS A 48 13.46 28.01 7.16
CA LYS A 48 13.11 26.61 6.87
C LYS A 48 14.25 25.89 6.15
N VAL A 49 14.91 26.56 5.21
CA VAL A 49 16.10 26.00 4.52
C VAL A 49 17.23 25.71 5.52
N LEU A 50 17.55 26.69 6.38
CA LEU A 50 18.61 26.56 7.38
C LEU A 50 18.32 25.47 8.43
N SER A 51 17.06 25.34 8.83
CA SER A 51 16.63 24.29 9.79
C SER A 51 16.45 22.90 9.15
N GLY A 52 16.61 22.77 7.83
CA GLY A 52 16.38 21.53 7.12
C GLY A 52 14.89 21.12 7.00
N SER A 53 13.96 22.01 7.42
CA SER A 53 12.51 21.78 7.36
C SER A 53 11.85 22.26 6.05
N TRP A 54 12.65 22.81 5.13
CA TRP A 54 12.15 23.25 3.84
C TRP A 54 11.75 22.08 2.95
N HIS A 55 10.67 22.23 2.21
CA HIS A 55 10.23 21.29 1.18
C HIS A 55 9.76 22.07 -0.06
N ASP A 56 9.93 21.47 -1.23
CA ASP A 56 9.43 22.06 -2.47
C ASP A 56 7.92 21.75 -2.62
N GLY A 57 7.08 22.71 -2.28
CA GLY A 57 5.62 22.58 -2.42
C GLY A 57 5.15 22.35 -3.86
N SER A 58 6.01 22.61 -4.88
CA SER A 58 5.67 22.36 -6.27
C SER A 58 5.65 20.86 -6.60
N LEU A 59 6.48 20.05 -5.94
CA LEU A 59 6.52 18.61 -6.12
C LEU A 59 5.19 17.93 -5.78
N GLY A 60 4.46 18.51 -4.82
CA GLY A 60 3.14 18.00 -4.43
C GLY A 60 1.99 18.37 -5.39
N GLN A 61 2.26 19.10 -6.47
CA GLN A 61 1.27 19.44 -7.50
C GLN A 61 1.00 18.31 -8.48
N ILE A 62 1.84 17.28 -8.51
CA ILE A 62 1.59 16.04 -9.25
C ILE A 62 0.26 15.43 -8.80
N SER A 63 -0.52 14.86 -9.74
CA SER A 63 -1.75 14.15 -9.39
C SER A 63 -1.46 12.87 -8.62
N PHE A 64 -2.41 12.42 -7.78
CA PHE A 64 -2.28 11.15 -7.06
C PHE A 64 -2.04 9.97 -8.01
N ARG A 65 -2.76 9.93 -9.15
CA ARG A 65 -2.59 8.84 -10.14
C ARG A 65 -1.19 8.85 -10.74
N GLU A 66 -0.76 9.97 -11.24
CA GLU A 66 0.54 10.19 -11.86
C GLU A 66 1.69 9.79 -10.91
N TYR A 67 1.64 10.29 -9.67
CA TYR A 67 2.59 9.90 -8.62
C TYR A 67 2.61 8.39 -8.36
N VAL A 68 1.44 7.75 -8.30
CA VAL A 68 1.37 6.29 -8.07
C VAL A 68 1.93 5.51 -9.24
N GLU A 69 1.61 5.89 -10.48
CA GLU A 69 1.98 5.16 -11.69
C GLU A 69 3.45 5.39 -12.09
N GLU A 70 3.98 6.58 -11.88
CA GLU A 70 5.32 6.97 -12.33
C GLU A 70 6.39 6.88 -11.22
N GLU A 71 6.02 7.15 -9.96
CA GLU A 71 6.98 7.25 -8.87
C GLU A 71 6.84 6.12 -7.84
N TRP A 72 5.62 5.78 -7.42
CA TRP A 72 5.45 4.85 -6.30
C TRP A 72 5.47 3.39 -6.73
N LEU A 73 4.70 3.01 -7.75
CA LEU A 73 4.52 1.62 -8.17
C LEU A 73 5.75 1.02 -8.88
N PRO A 74 6.48 1.76 -9.74
CA PRO A 74 7.67 1.23 -10.42
C PRO A 74 8.79 0.82 -9.45
N HIS A 75 8.91 1.53 -8.33
CA HIS A 75 9.93 1.27 -7.31
C HIS A 75 9.53 0.17 -6.30
N LYS A 76 8.46 -0.58 -6.58
CA LYS A 76 7.99 -1.68 -5.73
C LYS A 76 8.36 -3.04 -6.33
N HIS A 77 9.17 -3.78 -5.61
CA HIS A 77 9.40 -5.20 -5.89
C HIS A 77 8.22 -6.01 -5.33
N LEU A 78 7.22 -6.27 -6.17
CA LEU A 78 5.97 -6.90 -5.75
C LEU A 78 5.82 -8.26 -6.40
N GLU A 79 5.40 -9.22 -5.59
CA GLU A 79 4.86 -10.47 -6.07
C GLU A 79 3.65 -10.27 -7.00
N VAL A 80 3.49 -11.14 -7.99
CA VAL A 80 2.43 -11.05 -9.02
C VAL A 80 1.04 -10.86 -8.40
N THR A 81 0.71 -11.66 -7.38
CA THR A 81 -0.58 -11.58 -6.68
C THR A 81 -0.76 -10.30 -5.87
N THR A 82 0.33 -9.78 -5.30
CA THR A 82 0.31 -8.49 -4.59
C THR A 82 0.12 -7.34 -5.56
N ARG A 83 0.82 -7.35 -6.71
CA ARG A 83 0.65 -6.35 -7.77
C ARG A 83 -0.79 -6.34 -8.30
N ALA A 84 -1.38 -7.51 -8.54
CA ALA A 84 -2.77 -7.64 -8.95
C ALA A 84 -3.75 -7.05 -7.92
N SER A 85 -3.49 -7.31 -6.63
CA SER A 85 -4.28 -6.75 -5.52
C SER A 85 -4.16 -5.23 -5.46
N TYR A 86 -2.95 -4.68 -5.58
CA TYR A 86 -2.70 -3.23 -5.57
C TYR A 86 -3.38 -2.54 -6.74
N SER A 87 -3.28 -3.10 -7.96
CA SER A 87 -3.99 -2.59 -9.13
C SER A 87 -5.51 -2.58 -8.93
N SER A 88 -6.06 -3.63 -8.30
CA SER A 88 -7.49 -3.67 -7.97
C SER A 88 -7.88 -2.59 -6.96
N TYR A 89 -7.07 -2.35 -5.91
CA TYR A 89 -7.36 -1.30 -4.91
C TYR A 89 -7.29 0.09 -5.53
N LEU A 90 -6.26 0.34 -6.33
CA LEU A 90 -6.09 1.61 -7.03
C LEU A 90 -7.27 1.90 -7.94
N ASN A 91 -7.63 0.97 -8.82
CA ASN A 91 -8.68 1.17 -9.82
C ASN A 91 -10.09 1.26 -9.20
N LYS A 92 -10.39 0.44 -8.18
CA LYS A 92 -11.73 0.37 -7.62
C LYS A 92 -11.99 1.39 -6.51
N GLN A 93 -10.97 1.74 -5.72
CA GLN A 93 -11.14 2.56 -4.51
C GLN A 93 -10.50 3.94 -4.62
N PHE A 94 -9.27 4.02 -5.13
CA PHE A 94 -8.48 5.23 -4.96
C PHE A 94 -8.48 6.16 -6.18
N TYR A 95 -8.38 5.64 -7.38
CA TYR A 95 -8.41 6.50 -8.57
C TYR A 95 -9.76 7.21 -8.77
N PRO A 96 -10.91 6.59 -8.48
CA PRO A 96 -12.18 7.32 -8.50
C PRO A 96 -12.25 8.46 -7.48
N ALA A 97 -11.63 8.30 -6.30
CA ALA A 97 -11.70 9.26 -5.20
C ALA A 97 -10.60 10.34 -5.27
N PHE A 98 -9.37 9.94 -5.56
CA PHE A 98 -8.18 10.79 -5.44
C PHE A 98 -7.44 10.99 -6.77
N GLY A 99 -7.65 10.17 -7.79
CA GLY A 99 -6.79 10.05 -8.96
C GLY A 99 -6.44 11.37 -9.66
N ARG A 100 -7.40 12.28 -9.77
CA ARG A 100 -7.20 13.60 -10.40
C ARG A 100 -6.76 14.70 -9.42
N ARG A 101 -6.73 14.41 -8.11
CA ARG A 101 -6.33 15.39 -7.11
C ARG A 101 -4.81 15.49 -7.04
N GLN A 102 -4.30 16.70 -6.91
CA GLN A 102 -2.90 16.91 -6.56
C GLN A 102 -2.61 16.35 -5.17
N LEU A 103 -1.44 15.75 -4.96
CA LEU A 103 -1.07 15.15 -3.68
C LEU A 103 -1.19 16.15 -2.53
N ASN A 104 -0.74 17.38 -2.71
CA ASN A 104 -0.81 18.45 -1.71
C ASN A 104 -2.24 18.98 -1.45
N LYS A 105 -3.23 18.56 -2.24
CA LYS A 105 -4.66 18.85 -2.06
C LYS A 105 -5.44 17.70 -1.43
N VAL A 106 -4.79 16.59 -1.12
CA VAL A 106 -5.38 15.52 -0.32
C VAL A 106 -5.14 15.86 1.16
N SER A 107 -6.15 16.44 1.79
CA SER A 107 -6.14 16.79 3.22
C SER A 107 -6.63 15.60 4.08
N PRO A 108 -6.39 15.60 5.40
CA PRO A 108 -6.97 14.61 6.31
C PRO A 108 -8.49 14.52 6.22
N SER A 109 -9.19 15.65 6.04
CA SER A 109 -10.64 15.66 5.83
C SER A 109 -11.07 14.90 4.58
N VAL A 110 -10.34 15.03 3.47
CA VAL A 110 -10.62 14.30 2.23
C VAL A 110 -10.45 12.79 2.41
N VAL A 111 -9.47 12.37 3.21
CA VAL A 111 -9.30 10.95 3.56
C VAL A 111 -10.42 10.47 4.46
N GLN A 112 -10.81 11.28 5.46
CA GLN A 112 -11.92 10.95 6.38
C GLN A 112 -13.25 10.83 5.61
N ASP A 113 -13.53 11.73 4.67
CA ASP A 113 -14.72 11.68 3.82
C ASP A 113 -14.77 10.39 3.00
N TRP A 114 -13.61 9.98 2.45
CA TRP A 114 -13.51 8.69 1.74
C TRP A 114 -13.82 7.51 2.66
N VAL A 115 -13.29 7.48 3.90
CA VAL A 115 -13.57 6.44 4.89
C VAL A 115 -15.06 6.39 5.20
N SER A 116 -15.67 7.55 5.47
CA SER A 116 -17.10 7.66 5.80
C SER A 116 -17.97 7.17 4.65
N LYS A 117 -17.65 7.59 3.42
CA LYS A 117 -18.34 7.14 2.22
C LYS A 117 -18.18 5.63 1.98
N ALA A 118 -16.97 5.09 2.08
CA ALA A 118 -16.71 3.67 1.91
C ALA A 118 -17.50 2.82 2.93
N HIS A 119 -17.65 3.31 4.16
CA HIS A 119 -18.48 2.67 5.19
C HIS A 119 -19.98 2.74 4.84
N ALA A 120 -20.46 3.88 4.41
CA ALA A 120 -21.85 4.07 3.97
C ALA A 120 -22.21 3.21 2.74
N ASP A 121 -21.27 3.04 1.82
CA ASP A 121 -21.38 2.19 0.62
C ASP A 121 -21.30 0.67 0.97
N GLY A 122 -21.21 0.29 2.26
CA GLY A 122 -21.27 -1.08 2.74
C GLY A 122 -19.93 -1.83 2.78
N LEU A 123 -18.80 -1.16 2.62
CA LEU A 123 -17.50 -1.82 2.81
C LEU A 123 -17.32 -2.23 4.28
N SER A 124 -16.83 -3.46 4.50
CA SER A 124 -16.58 -3.93 5.85
C SER A 124 -15.48 -3.11 6.56
N PRO A 125 -15.55 -2.87 7.88
CA PRO A 125 -14.52 -2.18 8.65
C PRO A 125 -13.10 -2.76 8.44
N ARG A 126 -12.99 -4.07 8.30
CA ARG A 126 -11.73 -4.77 8.00
C ARG A 126 -11.18 -4.40 6.62
N SER A 127 -12.04 -4.28 5.61
CA SER A 127 -11.65 -3.87 4.25
C SER A 127 -11.22 -2.41 4.24
N ILE A 128 -11.97 -1.53 4.89
CA ILE A 128 -11.64 -0.10 5.01
C ILE A 128 -10.27 0.06 5.68
N LYS A 129 -10.01 -0.62 6.80
CA LYS A 129 -8.71 -0.61 7.49
C LYS A 129 -7.58 -1.07 6.57
N LYS A 130 -7.78 -2.15 5.81
CA LYS A 130 -6.81 -2.67 4.85
C LYS A 130 -6.49 -1.65 3.75
N TYR A 131 -7.51 -1.03 3.17
CA TYR A 131 -7.35 -0.01 2.15
C TYR A 131 -6.68 1.25 2.71
N HIS A 132 -7.08 1.69 3.90
CA HIS A 132 -6.45 2.83 4.56
C HIS A 132 -4.95 2.61 4.81
N VAL A 133 -4.55 1.43 5.30
CA VAL A 133 -3.12 1.08 5.47
C VAL A 133 -2.37 1.13 4.13
N PHE A 134 -3.00 0.64 3.06
CA PHE A 134 -2.42 0.71 1.72
C PHE A 134 -2.27 2.18 1.25
N LEU A 135 -3.32 3.00 1.36
CA LEU A 135 -3.29 4.42 1.01
C LEU A 135 -2.21 5.17 1.82
N SER A 136 -2.17 4.94 3.13
CA SER A 136 -1.16 5.52 4.02
C SER A 136 0.27 5.15 3.59
N SER A 137 0.50 3.95 3.05
CA SER A 137 1.82 3.54 2.56
C SER A 137 2.29 4.36 1.35
N ILE A 138 1.36 4.81 0.49
CA ILE A 138 1.64 5.67 -0.65
C ILE A 138 2.06 7.06 -0.16
N PHE A 139 1.24 7.67 0.70
CA PHE A 139 1.54 9.00 1.25
C PHE A 139 2.78 9.01 2.15
N ARG A 140 3.03 7.95 2.92
CA ARG A 140 4.27 7.82 3.72
C ARG A 140 5.52 7.84 2.82
N ARG A 141 5.44 7.26 1.63
CA ARG A 141 6.53 7.35 0.66
C ARG A 141 6.70 8.78 0.16
N ALA A 142 5.62 9.49 -0.18
CA ALA A 142 5.66 10.88 -0.61
C ALA A 142 6.23 11.82 0.47
N VAL A 143 5.95 11.56 1.75
CA VAL A 143 6.56 12.30 2.88
C VAL A 143 8.06 12.00 2.99
N ARG A 144 8.47 10.73 2.89
CA ARG A 144 9.88 10.35 2.93
C ARG A 144 10.68 10.97 1.79
N ASP A 145 10.08 11.07 0.61
CA ASP A 145 10.70 11.66 -0.58
C ASP A 145 10.55 13.20 -0.60
N ARG A 146 10.09 13.80 0.52
CA ARG A 146 9.91 15.25 0.71
C ARG A 146 8.96 15.92 -0.30
N ILE A 147 8.06 15.15 -0.90
CA ILE A 147 7.00 15.65 -1.78
C ILE A 147 5.86 16.23 -0.94
N LEU A 148 5.61 15.65 0.23
CA LEU A 148 4.63 16.12 1.22
C LEU A 148 5.29 16.33 2.57
N VAL A 149 4.71 17.23 3.37
CA VAL A 149 5.18 17.54 4.75
C VAL A 149 4.69 16.49 5.74
N PHE A 150 3.47 16.00 5.57
CA PHE A 150 2.80 15.06 6.47
C PHE A 150 1.96 14.06 5.68
N ASN A 151 1.65 12.93 6.30
CA ASN A 151 0.78 11.93 5.71
C ASN A 151 -0.69 12.26 6.02
N PRO A 152 -1.55 12.54 5.02
CA PRO A 152 -2.95 12.89 5.25
C PRO A 152 -3.79 11.74 5.84
N CYS A 153 -3.26 10.53 5.88
CA CYS A 153 -3.92 9.40 6.53
C CYS A 153 -3.69 9.32 8.05
N ASP A 154 -2.73 10.13 8.58
CA ASP A 154 -2.46 10.09 10.01
C ASP A 154 -3.67 10.63 10.78
N HIS A 155 -3.96 10.00 11.93
CA HIS A 155 -5.10 10.33 12.79
C HIS A 155 -6.49 10.16 12.16
N THR A 156 -6.62 9.41 11.03
CA THR A 156 -7.94 9.09 10.46
C THR A 156 -8.73 8.19 11.40
N GLU A 157 -9.97 8.54 11.68
CA GLU A 157 -10.89 7.72 12.46
C GLU A 157 -11.44 6.58 11.60
N LEU A 158 -11.17 5.35 12.01
CA LEU A 158 -11.59 4.15 11.28
C LEU A 158 -12.74 3.45 12.01
N PRO A 159 -13.70 2.85 11.28
CA PRO A 159 -14.76 2.09 11.88
C PRO A 159 -14.22 0.89 12.64
N LYS A 160 -14.83 0.58 13.79
CA LYS A 160 -14.38 -0.49 14.70
C LYS A 160 -14.48 -1.86 14.04
N VAL A 161 -13.36 -2.57 14.02
CA VAL A 161 -13.31 -3.97 13.54
C VAL A 161 -13.69 -4.89 14.67
N ILE A 162 -14.85 -5.54 14.57
CA ILE A 162 -15.28 -6.56 15.51
C ILE A 162 -14.71 -7.90 15.07
N THR A 163 -13.77 -8.45 15.83
CA THR A 163 -13.21 -9.77 15.59
C THR A 163 -14.01 -10.80 16.37
N ARG A 164 -14.70 -11.69 15.67
CA ARG A 164 -15.35 -12.85 16.29
C ARG A 164 -14.31 -13.94 16.49
N ARG A 165 -14.43 -14.68 17.59
CA ARG A 165 -13.60 -15.88 17.81
C ARG A 165 -13.89 -16.88 16.69
N THR A 166 -12.86 -17.38 16.05
CA THR A 166 -12.99 -18.46 15.07
C THR A 166 -13.27 -19.74 15.84
N ARG A 167 -14.36 -20.42 15.50
CA ARG A 167 -14.68 -21.72 16.03
C ARG A 167 -13.81 -22.76 15.30
N THR A 168 -13.23 -23.67 16.04
CA THR A 168 -12.55 -24.85 15.52
C THR A 168 -13.51 -26.03 15.48
N LEU A 169 -13.31 -26.96 14.52
CA LEU A 169 -14.08 -28.19 14.45
C LEU A 169 -13.64 -29.13 15.56
N THR A 170 -14.58 -29.83 16.16
CA THR A 170 -14.30 -31.01 16.98
C THR A 170 -13.93 -32.21 16.10
N PRO A 171 -13.25 -33.25 16.64
CA PRO A 171 -12.92 -34.44 15.86
C PRO A 171 -14.15 -35.06 15.16
N ARG A 172 -15.26 -35.20 15.85
CA ARG A 172 -16.53 -35.72 15.27
C ARG A 172 -17.10 -34.83 14.15
N GLU A 173 -16.96 -33.51 14.25
CA GLU A 173 -17.39 -32.60 13.19
C GLU A 173 -16.47 -32.71 11.98
N PHE A 174 -15.18 -32.91 12.20
CA PHE A 174 -14.23 -33.15 11.13
C PHE A 174 -14.53 -34.46 10.39
N GLU A 175 -14.75 -35.56 11.09
CA GLU A 175 -15.16 -36.85 10.51
C GLU A 175 -16.40 -36.70 9.62
N ARG A 176 -17.44 -35.99 10.12
CA ARG A 176 -18.64 -35.69 9.33
C ARG A 176 -18.35 -34.87 8.10
N LEU A 177 -17.45 -33.89 8.21
CA LEU A 177 -17.01 -33.08 7.08
C LEU A 177 -16.35 -33.96 6.01
N VAL A 178 -15.42 -34.83 6.38
CA VAL A 178 -14.73 -35.73 5.46
C VAL A 178 -15.74 -36.65 4.75
N GLN A 179 -16.69 -37.25 5.50
CA GLN A 179 -17.74 -38.09 4.92
C GLN A 179 -18.68 -37.38 3.97
N ALA A 180 -18.92 -36.09 4.19
CA ALA A 180 -19.78 -35.25 3.33
C ALA A 180 -19.10 -34.80 2.03
N VAL A 181 -17.76 -34.89 1.96
CA VAL A 181 -16.98 -34.51 0.78
C VAL A 181 -16.88 -35.67 -0.20
N PRO A 182 -16.95 -35.46 -1.54
CA PRO A 182 -16.76 -36.48 -2.53
C PRO A 182 -15.46 -37.30 -2.30
N PRO A 183 -15.45 -38.63 -2.47
CA PRO A 183 -14.32 -39.47 -2.12
C PRO A 183 -12.97 -39.01 -2.68
N GLN A 184 -12.95 -38.49 -3.92
CA GLN A 184 -11.74 -37.99 -4.56
C GLN A 184 -11.09 -36.79 -3.86
N HIS A 185 -11.81 -36.10 -2.94
CA HIS A 185 -11.30 -34.94 -2.21
C HIS A 185 -11.06 -35.19 -0.71
N GLN A 186 -11.47 -36.36 -0.21
CA GLN A 186 -11.35 -36.68 1.23
C GLN A 186 -9.89 -36.68 1.68
N LEU A 187 -9.00 -37.38 0.94
CA LEU A 187 -7.57 -37.39 1.23
C LEU A 187 -6.97 -35.94 1.30
N LEU A 188 -7.40 -35.04 0.43
CA LEU A 188 -6.93 -33.66 0.45
C LEU A 188 -7.35 -32.95 1.73
N ILE A 189 -8.58 -33.13 2.19
CA ILE A 189 -9.09 -32.53 3.43
C ILE A 189 -8.36 -33.09 4.66
N GLU A 190 -8.13 -34.39 4.71
CA GLU A 190 -7.35 -35.06 5.75
C GLU A 190 -5.90 -34.56 5.76
N THR A 191 -5.28 -34.44 4.59
CA THR A 191 -3.94 -33.86 4.44
C THR A 191 -3.86 -32.43 5.00
N PHE A 192 -4.85 -31.57 4.74
CA PHE A 192 -4.89 -30.23 5.33
C PHE A 192 -4.96 -30.26 6.85
N MET A 193 -5.77 -31.16 7.41
CA MET A 193 -5.93 -31.25 8.85
C MET A 193 -4.65 -31.75 9.53
N GLU A 194 -4.02 -32.78 8.99
CA GLU A 194 -2.81 -33.39 9.55
C GLU A 194 -1.57 -32.48 9.42
N THR A 195 -1.45 -31.78 8.30
CA THR A 195 -0.22 -31.05 7.96
C THR A 195 -0.29 -29.54 8.20
N GLY A 196 -1.48 -28.98 8.28
CA GLY A 196 -1.67 -27.52 8.34
C GLY A 196 -1.13 -26.78 7.10
N MET A 197 -0.94 -27.47 5.98
CA MET A 197 -0.49 -26.85 4.74
C MET A 197 -1.52 -25.85 4.20
N ARG A 198 -1.02 -24.81 3.55
CA ARG A 198 -1.87 -23.92 2.79
C ARG A 198 -2.28 -24.55 1.47
N TRP A 199 -3.43 -24.14 0.91
CA TRP A 199 -3.92 -24.63 -0.37
C TRP A 199 -2.83 -24.68 -1.45
N GLY A 200 -2.13 -23.55 -1.69
CA GLY A 200 -1.10 -23.48 -2.71
C GLY A 200 0.11 -24.40 -2.47
N GLU A 201 0.41 -24.71 -1.23
CA GLU A 201 1.48 -25.63 -0.84
C GLU A 201 1.05 -27.08 -1.10
N ALA A 202 -0.17 -27.45 -0.71
CA ALA A 202 -0.69 -28.81 -0.90
C ALA A 202 -0.83 -29.19 -2.39
N ILE A 203 -1.36 -28.28 -3.23
CA ILE A 203 -1.48 -28.57 -4.67
C ILE A 203 -0.14 -28.50 -5.42
N ALA A 204 0.94 -28.00 -4.78
CA ALA A 204 2.29 -28.01 -5.31
C ALA A 204 3.06 -29.28 -4.94
N LEU A 205 2.52 -30.14 -4.06
CA LEU A 205 3.20 -31.37 -3.65
C LEU A 205 3.46 -32.28 -4.84
N ARG A 206 4.65 -32.88 -4.83
CA ARG A 206 5.10 -33.89 -5.79
C ARG A 206 5.68 -35.09 -5.04
N PRO A 207 5.76 -36.29 -5.64
CA PRO A 207 6.34 -37.47 -4.97
C PRO A 207 7.72 -37.22 -4.35
N ARG A 208 8.56 -36.41 -4.99
CA ARG A 208 9.90 -36.05 -4.50
C ARG A 208 9.89 -35.28 -3.17
N HIS A 209 8.77 -34.67 -2.80
CA HIS A 209 8.63 -33.92 -1.55
C HIS A 209 8.23 -34.81 -0.38
N ILE A 210 8.00 -36.12 -0.63
CA ILE A 210 7.56 -37.06 0.38
C ILE A 210 8.64 -38.14 0.52
N ASP A 211 9.26 -38.20 1.70
CA ASP A 211 10.08 -39.34 2.10
C ASP A 211 9.20 -40.35 2.81
N PHE A 212 8.85 -41.41 2.08
CA PHE A 212 7.97 -42.46 2.58
C PHE A 212 8.65 -43.33 3.65
N LEU A 213 9.99 -43.46 3.65
CA LEU A 213 10.72 -44.22 4.63
C LEU A 213 10.77 -43.56 5.99
N SER A 214 11.15 -42.27 6.01
CA SER A 214 11.20 -41.47 7.23
C SER A 214 9.86 -40.77 7.55
N ARG A 215 8.86 -40.91 6.68
CA ARG A 215 7.52 -40.30 6.79
C ARG A 215 7.58 -38.80 6.96
N MET A 216 8.37 -38.17 6.15
CA MET A 216 8.58 -36.74 6.19
C MET A 216 8.02 -36.07 4.91
N VAL A 217 7.43 -34.92 5.06
CA VAL A 217 6.97 -34.07 3.94
C VAL A 217 7.70 -32.74 3.98
N SER A 218 8.30 -32.37 2.86
CA SER A 218 8.96 -31.08 2.66
C SER A 218 8.09 -30.14 1.85
N VAL A 219 7.83 -28.95 2.39
CA VAL A 219 7.10 -27.87 1.71
C VAL A 219 8.12 -26.86 1.19
N GLU A 220 8.42 -26.95 -0.09
CA GLU A 220 9.46 -26.16 -0.76
C GLU A 220 8.86 -25.22 -1.82
N GLU A 221 7.72 -25.60 -2.39
CA GLU A 221 7.07 -24.90 -3.49
C GLU A 221 5.64 -24.48 -3.11
N THR A 222 5.10 -23.50 -3.83
CA THR A 222 3.67 -23.17 -3.75
C THR A 222 3.13 -22.82 -5.12
N ILE A 223 1.88 -23.19 -5.39
CA ILE A 223 1.16 -22.74 -6.57
C ILE A 223 0.29 -21.54 -6.19
N VAL A 224 0.37 -20.47 -6.98
CA VAL A 224 -0.48 -19.30 -6.83
C VAL A 224 -1.38 -19.14 -8.04
N GLU A 225 -2.65 -18.86 -7.79
CA GLU A 225 -3.60 -18.55 -8.85
C GLU A 225 -3.56 -17.06 -9.16
N THR A 226 -3.50 -16.71 -10.44
CA THR A 226 -3.57 -15.34 -10.94
C THR A 226 -4.43 -15.28 -12.20
N SER A 227 -4.92 -14.09 -12.55
CA SER A 227 -5.59 -13.92 -13.85
C SER A 227 -4.54 -13.97 -14.97
N LYS A 228 -4.91 -14.49 -16.13
CA LYS A 228 -4.03 -14.53 -17.32
C LYS A 228 -3.41 -13.17 -17.64
N LYS A 229 -4.18 -12.08 -17.47
CA LYS A 229 -3.71 -10.70 -17.68
C LYS A 229 -2.57 -10.29 -16.75
N ASN A 230 -2.55 -10.80 -15.53
CA ASN A 230 -1.55 -10.46 -14.50
C ASN A 230 -0.42 -11.48 -14.42
N SER A 231 -0.51 -12.56 -15.20
CA SER A 231 0.50 -13.62 -15.23
C SER A 231 1.65 -13.23 -16.16
N PRO A 232 2.91 -13.35 -15.73
CA PRO A 232 4.06 -13.14 -16.60
C PRO A 232 4.18 -14.18 -17.71
N THR A 233 3.62 -15.39 -17.52
CA THR A 233 3.64 -16.50 -18.48
C THR A 233 2.31 -16.65 -19.24
N GLY A 234 1.28 -15.88 -18.90
CA GLY A 234 -0.08 -16.05 -19.42
C GLY A 234 -0.85 -17.24 -18.81
N GLU A 235 -0.24 -18.01 -17.92
CA GLU A 235 -0.86 -19.15 -17.23
C GLU A 235 -1.65 -18.67 -16.00
N ARG A 236 -2.74 -19.40 -15.69
CA ARG A 236 -3.56 -19.12 -14.50
C ARG A 236 -2.87 -19.54 -13.21
N PHE A 237 -2.10 -20.61 -13.25
CA PHE A 237 -1.40 -21.20 -12.10
C PHE A 237 0.10 -21.05 -12.28
N LEU A 238 0.74 -20.41 -11.31
CA LEU A 238 2.18 -20.17 -11.31
C LEU A 238 2.82 -20.94 -10.16
N VAL A 239 3.79 -21.77 -10.47
CA VAL A 239 4.62 -22.43 -9.47
C VAL A 239 5.68 -21.45 -8.98
N LYS A 240 5.80 -21.29 -7.67
CA LYS A 240 6.87 -20.54 -7.00
C LYS A 240 7.78 -21.52 -6.28
N PRO A 241 9.12 -21.41 -6.47
CA PRO A 241 10.09 -22.28 -5.83
C PRO A 241 10.35 -21.94 -4.35
N TYR A 242 9.32 -21.42 -3.67
CA TYR A 242 9.35 -21.08 -2.25
C TYR A 242 7.94 -20.91 -1.70
N PRO A 243 7.68 -21.23 -0.43
CA PRO A 243 6.42 -20.97 0.25
C PRO A 243 6.20 -19.49 0.51
N LYS A 244 5.01 -19.11 0.97
CA LYS A 244 4.61 -17.69 1.14
C LYS A 244 5.56 -16.84 2.00
N ASN A 245 6.27 -17.46 2.96
CA ASN A 245 7.20 -16.76 3.86
C ASN A 245 8.66 -16.93 3.46
N ASN A 246 8.95 -17.50 2.28
CA ASN A 246 10.30 -17.88 1.81
C ASN A 246 11.03 -18.84 2.75
N GLU A 247 10.32 -19.55 3.61
CA GLU A 247 10.86 -20.50 4.57
C GLU A 247 10.38 -21.92 4.23
N PRO A 248 11.21 -22.78 3.61
CA PRO A 248 10.91 -24.20 3.48
C PRO A 248 10.74 -24.83 4.86
N ARG A 249 9.85 -25.81 4.95
CA ARG A 249 9.64 -26.55 6.20
C ARG A 249 9.41 -28.02 5.94
N THR A 250 9.90 -28.85 6.84
CA THR A 250 9.70 -30.30 6.82
C THR A 250 9.00 -30.74 8.10
N PHE A 251 8.07 -31.66 8.01
CA PHE A 251 7.34 -32.19 9.15
C PHE A 251 7.00 -33.67 8.94
N GLY A 252 6.82 -34.39 10.05
CA GLY A 252 6.43 -35.79 10.03
C GLY A 252 4.94 -36.00 9.80
N ILE A 253 4.57 -37.06 9.06
CA ILE A 253 3.20 -37.52 8.91
C ILE A 253 2.94 -38.67 9.89
N ARG A 254 1.78 -38.65 10.57
CA ARG A 254 1.39 -39.71 11.50
C ARG A 254 1.06 -41.01 10.73
N GLN A 255 1.15 -42.17 11.43
CA GLN A 255 0.49 -43.37 10.99
C GLN A 255 -1.01 -43.14 11.14
N GLY A 256 -1.78 -43.38 10.05
CA GLY A 256 -3.23 -43.51 10.11
C GLY A 256 -3.62 -44.85 10.73
#